data_04aad357539a8db9e89c69c4f90e1396
#
_entry.id   04aad357539a8db9e89c69c4f90e1396
#
_cell.length_a   1.000
_cell.length_b   1.000
_cell.length_c   1.000
_cell.angle_alpha   90.00
_cell.angle_beta   90.00
_cell.angle_gamma   90.00
#
_symmetry.space_group_name_H-M   'P 1'
#
loop_
_entity.id
_entity.type
_entity.pdbx_description
1 polymer ?
#
loop_
_entity_poly.entity_id
_entity_poly.type
_entity_poly.pdbx_seq_one_letter_code
_entity_poly.pdbx_strand_id
1 'polypeptide(L)'
;MSHYFENDNNVKSNERIIYVKVNDIELKFIADNGVFSKKGLDFGTRTLLENVNISNSNCSILDFGCGYGPIGIYLSKKININVDMIDINKRAINLTLKNAELNKVNVNAFESNIYSNVSKKYDYIVTNPPIRVGKKVLYQILFEAKQHL
;
A
#
# COMPACT_ATOMS: atom_id res chain seq x y z
N MET A 1 1.40 -10.49 -20.08
CA MET A 1 1.03 -9.35 -19.20
C MET A 1 0.61 -9.87 -17.85
N SER A 2 1.16 -9.31 -16.81
CA SER A 2 0.81 -9.73 -15.44
C SER A 2 -0.56 -9.22 -15.06
N HIS A 3 -1.34 -10.06 -14.43
CA HIS A 3 -2.56 -9.62 -13.75
C HIS A 3 -2.20 -8.98 -12.42
N TYR A 4 -2.99 -8.00 -12.01
CA TYR A 4 -2.70 -7.29 -10.76
C TYR A 4 -2.66 -8.22 -9.54
N PHE A 5 -3.53 -9.23 -9.53
CA PHE A 5 -3.65 -10.13 -8.38
C PHE A 5 -2.81 -11.40 -8.49
N GLU A 6 -1.97 -11.52 -9.51
CA GLU A 6 -1.08 -12.65 -9.67
C GLU A 6 0.33 -12.32 -9.20
N ASN A 7 0.98 -13.29 -8.58
CA ASN A 7 2.40 -13.19 -8.28
C ASN A 7 3.17 -13.57 -9.54
N ASP A 8 3.84 -12.60 -10.14
CA ASP A 8 4.60 -12.83 -11.36
C ASP A 8 6.09 -12.87 -11.06
N ASN A 9 6.58 -14.08 -10.83
CA ASN A 9 8.00 -14.31 -10.55
C ASN A 9 8.88 -14.25 -11.80
N ASN A 10 8.27 -14.13 -12.98
CA ASN A 10 8.99 -14.05 -14.25
C ASN A 10 9.36 -12.60 -14.60
N VAL A 11 8.80 -11.63 -13.93
CA VAL A 11 9.15 -10.23 -14.17
C VAL A 11 10.55 -9.98 -13.63
N LYS A 12 11.42 -9.50 -14.52
CA LYS A 12 12.80 -9.21 -14.17
C LYS A 12 12.86 -8.12 -13.12
N SER A 13 13.62 -8.38 -12.06
CA SER A 13 13.85 -7.39 -11.02
C SER A 13 14.70 -6.24 -11.57
N ASN A 14 14.29 -5.01 -11.26
CA ASN A 14 15.01 -3.80 -11.62
C ASN A 14 14.73 -2.75 -10.55
N GLU A 15 15.32 -2.97 -9.39
CA GLU A 15 15.13 -2.10 -8.24
C GLU A 15 15.81 -0.76 -8.43
N ARG A 16 15.16 0.29 -7.97
CA ARG A 16 15.72 1.63 -7.93
C ARG A 16 15.12 2.40 -6.78
N ILE A 17 15.83 3.42 -6.33
CA ILE A 17 15.38 4.25 -5.22
C ILE A 17 14.74 5.51 -5.78
N ILE A 18 13.56 5.83 -5.26
CA ILE A 18 12.88 7.09 -5.55
C ILE A 18 12.76 7.90 -4.26
N TYR A 19 12.89 9.22 -4.40
CA TYR A 19 12.81 10.15 -3.29
C TYR A 19 11.58 11.01 -3.47
N VAL A 20 10.75 11.10 -2.43
CA VAL A 20 9.51 11.85 -2.49
C VAL A 20 9.36 12.73 -1.24
N LYS A 21 8.67 13.84 -1.42
CA LYS A 21 8.29 14.72 -0.31
C LYS A 21 6.80 15.00 -0.43
N VAL A 22 6.07 14.71 0.64
CA VAL A 22 4.63 14.93 0.70
C VAL A 22 4.34 15.63 2.01
N ASN A 23 3.70 16.81 1.95
CA ASN A 23 3.33 17.58 3.14
C ASN A 23 4.48 17.71 4.17
N ASP A 24 5.67 18.06 3.69
CA ASP A 24 6.88 18.22 4.49
C ASP A 24 7.46 16.93 5.06
N ILE A 25 6.92 15.77 4.70
CA ILE A 25 7.47 14.49 5.10
C ILE A 25 8.32 13.95 3.95
N GLU A 26 9.59 13.71 4.22
CA GLU A 26 10.52 13.16 3.24
C GLU A 26 10.57 11.66 3.37
N LEU A 27 10.43 10.96 2.24
CA LEU A 27 10.41 9.52 2.16
C LEU A 27 11.31 9.05 1.03
N LYS A 28 11.79 7.82 1.15
CA LYS A 28 12.54 7.18 0.08
C LYS A 28 12.06 5.74 -0.06
N PHE A 29 11.90 5.29 -1.29
CA PHE A 29 11.36 3.98 -1.57
C PHE A 29 12.20 3.24 -2.59
N ILE A 30 12.34 1.94 -2.36
CA ILE A 30 12.82 1.02 -3.38
C ILE A 30 11.58 0.58 -4.16
N ALA A 31 11.61 0.75 -5.48
CA ALA A 31 10.56 0.29 -6.38
C ALA A 31 11.14 -0.68 -7.39
N ASP A 32 10.33 -1.58 -7.90
CA ASP A 32 10.78 -2.64 -8.78
C ASP A 32 9.79 -2.84 -9.93
N ASN A 33 10.26 -3.46 -11.01
CA ASN A 33 9.43 -3.79 -12.16
C ASN A 33 8.24 -4.69 -11.83
N GLY A 34 8.34 -5.49 -10.78
CA GLY A 34 7.28 -6.38 -10.36
C GLY A 34 6.15 -5.74 -9.60
N VAL A 35 6.22 -4.43 -9.35
CA VAL A 35 5.19 -3.69 -8.62
C VAL A 35 4.68 -2.51 -9.43
N PHE A 36 3.51 -2.02 -9.04
CA PHE A 36 2.86 -0.90 -9.70
C PHE A 36 3.59 0.40 -9.39
N SER A 37 3.72 1.25 -10.42
CA SER A 37 4.32 2.58 -10.35
C SER A 37 5.80 2.60 -10.01
N LYS A 38 6.64 2.78 -11.03
CA LYS A 38 8.09 2.76 -10.91
C LYS A 38 8.75 4.14 -11.01
N LYS A 39 8.01 5.19 -11.30
CA LYS A 39 8.54 6.51 -11.62
C LYS A 39 8.24 7.55 -10.53
N GLY A 40 8.39 7.20 -9.29
CA GLY A 40 7.96 8.05 -8.19
C GLY A 40 6.50 7.75 -7.84
N LEU A 41 5.88 8.59 -7.07
CA LEU A 41 4.47 8.41 -6.74
C LEU A 41 3.60 8.69 -7.96
N ASP A 42 2.66 7.79 -8.24
CA ASP A 42 1.67 8.06 -9.25
C ASP A 42 0.71 9.16 -8.76
N PHE A 43 -0.02 9.75 -9.71
CA PHE A 43 -0.88 10.90 -9.41
C PHE A 43 -1.93 10.57 -8.35
N GLY A 44 -2.59 9.42 -8.46
CA GLY A 44 -3.63 9.01 -7.52
C GLY A 44 -3.10 8.87 -6.09
N THR A 45 -1.95 8.22 -5.94
CA THR A 45 -1.32 8.05 -4.63
C THR A 45 -0.92 9.39 -4.03
N ARG A 46 -0.26 10.26 -4.81
CA ARG A 46 0.14 11.58 -4.32
C ARG A 46 -1.06 12.41 -3.90
N THR A 47 -2.09 12.43 -4.73
CA THR A 47 -3.31 13.19 -4.43
C THR A 47 -3.96 12.69 -3.15
N LEU A 48 -4.01 11.37 -2.97
CA LEU A 48 -4.55 10.78 -1.74
C LEU A 48 -3.75 11.23 -0.52
N LEU A 49 -2.44 11.13 -0.58
CA LEU A 49 -1.58 11.47 0.55
C LEU A 49 -1.62 12.95 0.88
N GLU A 50 -1.74 13.81 -0.12
CA GLU A 50 -1.82 15.26 0.09
C GLU A 50 -3.14 15.69 0.72
N ASN A 51 -4.19 14.88 0.59
CA ASN A 51 -5.55 15.24 1.00
C ASN A 51 -6.11 14.37 2.12
N VAL A 52 -5.49 13.24 2.45
CA VAL A 52 -6.00 12.38 3.52
C VAL A 52 -5.90 13.11 4.86
N ASN A 53 -6.98 13.08 5.63
CA ASN A 53 -7.05 13.76 6.90
C ASN A 53 -7.29 12.77 8.03
N ILE A 54 -6.23 12.06 8.40
CA ILE A 54 -6.21 11.16 9.55
C ILE A 54 -5.15 11.69 10.49
N SER A 55 -5.57 12.25 11.61
CA SER A 55 -4.65 12.86 12.57
C SER A 55 -4.68 12.17 13.93
N ASN A 56 -5.59 11.23 14.14
CA ASN A 56 -5.73 10.54 15.40
C ASN A 56 -4.68 9.42 15.53
N SER A 57 -3.76 9.54 16.47
CA SER A 57 -2.73 8.54 16.72
C SER A 57 -3.27 7.28 17.41
N ASN A 58 -4.55 7.25 17.75
CA ASN A 58 -5.16 6.13 18.46
C ASN A 58 -6.18 5.41 17.57
N CYS A 59 -5.88 5.27 16.30
CA CYS A 59 -6.76 4.61 15.33
C CYS A 59 -6.03 3.42 14.68
N SER A 60 -6.82 2.55 14.05
CA SER A 60 -6.32 1.43 13.28
C SER A 60 -6.56 1.67 11.78
N ILE A 61 -5.54 1.38 10.96
CA ILE A 61 -5.58 1.62 9.53
C ILE A 61 -5.14 0.37 8.78
N LEU A 62 -5.89 0.03 7.74
CA LEU A 62 -5.51 -0.98 6.76
C LEU A 62 -5.21 -0.29 5.43
N ASP A 63 -4.01 -0.51 4.91
CA ASP A 63 -3.63 -0.12 3.54
C ASP A 63 -3.88 -1.31 2.63
N PHE A 64 -4.92 -1.22 1.81
CA PHE A 64 -5.33 -2.30 0.91
C PHE A 64 -4.66 -2.14 -0.45
N GLY A 65 -3.96 -3.19 -0.89
CA GLY A 65 -3.22 -3.14 -2.15
C GLY A 65 -1.99 -2.25 -2.03
N CYS A 66 -1.16 -2.51 -1.04
CA CYS A 66 -0.13 -1.58 -0.61
C CYS A 66 1.01 -1.37 -1.62
N GLY A 67 1.21 -2.30 -2.58
CA GLY A 67 2.30 -2.20 -3.52
C GLY A 67 3.66 -2.18 -2.82
N TYR A 68 4.47 -1.19 -3.13
CA TYR A 68 5.77 -1.03 -2.46
C TYR A 68 5.70 -0.20 -1.16
N GLY A 69 4.50 0.22 -0.75
CA GLY A 69 4.24 0.74 0.58
C GLY A 69 4.06 2.24 0.78
N PRO A 70 3.83 3.05 -0.26
CA PRO A 70 3.85 4.51 -0.06
C PRO A 70 2.76 5.02 0.87
N ILE A 71 1.54 4.50 0.78
CA ILE A 71 0.42 5.03 1.58
C ILE A 71 0.62 4.69 3.06
N GLY A 72 0.77 3.40 3.37
CA GLY A 72 0.88 2.97 4.75
C GLY A 72 2.12 3.50 5.44
N ILE A 73 3.25 3.55 4.73
CA ILE A 73 4.51 4.08 5.29
C ILE A 73 4.39 5.58 5.56
N TYR A 74 3.80 6.34 4.63
CA TYR A 74 3.55 7.76 4.85
C TYR A 74 2.69 7.99 6.10
N LEU A 75 1.56 7.27 6.20
CA LEU A 75 0.66 7.41 7.33
C LEU A 75 1.32 7.00 8.65
N SER A 76 2.06 5.89 8.63
CA SER A 76 2.80 5.46 9.81
C SER A 76 3.79 6.53 10.29
N LYS A 77 4.47 7.15 9.35
CA LYS A 77 5.45 8.20 9.69
C LYS A 77 4.77 9.48 10.18
N LYS A 78 3.67 9.86 9.52
CA LYS A 78 2.97 11.11 9.83
C LYS A 78 2.30 11.08 11.21
N ILE A 79 1.64 9.98 11.55
CA ILE A 79 0.86 9.90 12.79
C ILE A 79 1.44 8.93 13.82
N ASN A 80 2.60 8.37 13.55
CA ASN A 80 3.36 7.52 14.47
C ASN A 80 2.55 6.33 14.99
N ILE A 81 1.97 5.58 14.07
CA ILE A 81 1.21 4.36 14.38
C ILE A 81 1.70 3.20 13.52
N ASN A 82 1.41 1.97 13.96
CA ASN A 82 1.59 0.80 13.12
C ASN A 82 0.40 0.71 12.17
N VAL A 83 0.69 0.54 10.87
CA VAL A 83 -0.34 0.37 9.83
C VAL A 83 -0.28 -1.06 9.34
N ASP A 84 -1.43 -1.71 9.23
CA ASP A 84 -1.52 -3.01 8.57
C ASP A 84 -1.60 -2.79 7.07
N MET A 85 -0.83 -3.56 6.31
CA MET A 85 -0.69 -3.37 4.87
C MET A 85 -0.81 -4.73 4.18
N ILE A 86 -1.67 -4.82 3.19
CA ILE A 86 -1.89 -6.07 2.47
C ILE A 86 -1.75 -5.90 0.96
N ASP A 87 -1.31 -6.97 0.33
CA ASP A 87 -1.24 -7.09 -1.11
C ASP A 87 -1.25 -8.58 -1.45
N ILE A 88 -1.74 -8.92 -2.63
CA ILE A 88 -1.68 -10.31 -3.11
C ILE A 88 -0.29 -10.65 -3.62
N ASN A 89 0.48 -9.65 -4.00
CA ASN A 89 1.79 -9.83 -4.61
C ASN A 89 2.87 -9.92 -3.53
N LYS A 90 3.49 -11.09 -3.44
CA LYS A 90 4.54 -11.35 -2.45
C LYS A 90 5.74 -10.41 -2.62
N ARG A 91 6.10 -10.06 -3.86
CA ARG A 91 7.20 -9.12 -4.11
C ARG A 91 6.87 -7.73 -3.57
N ALA A 92 5.60 -7.32 -3.69
CA ALA A 92 5.13 -6.06 -3.13
C ALA A 92 5.29 -6.05 -1.60
N ILE A 93 4.87 -7.13 -0.94
CA ILE A 93 5.01 -7.23 0.51
C ILE A 93 6.48 -7.16 0.92
N ASN A 94 7.36 -7.88 0.23
CA ASN A 94 8.80 -7.84 0.54
C ASN A 94 9.37 -6.44 0.36
N LEU A 95 8.97 -5.72 -0.70
CA LEU A 95 9.39 -4.34 -0.91
C LEU A 95 8.83 -3.40 0.18
N THR A 96 7.58 -3.59 0.56
CA THR A 96 6.98 -2.80 1.63
C THR A 96 7.77 -2.95 2.94
N LEU A 97 8.17 -4.17 3.28
CA LEU A 97 8.95 -4.40 4.50
C LEU A 97 10.33 -3.74 4.42
N LYS A 98 11.00 -3.82 3.27
CA LYS A 98 12.28 -3.12 3.05
C LYS A 98 12.10 -1.60 3.16
N ASN A 99 11.03 -1.08 2.58
CA ASN A 99 10.78 0.35 2.58
C ASN A 99 10.37 0.87 3.95
N ALA A 100 9.65 0.08 4.74
CA ALA A 100 9.35 0.44 6.12
C ALA A 100 10.63 0.59 6.93
N GLU A 101 11.55 -0.36 6.79
CA GLU A 101 12.85 -0.27 7.46
C GLU A 101 13.64 0.93 6.99
N LEU A 102 13.66 1.19 5.68
CA LEU A 102 14.36 2.31 5.08
C LEU A 102 13.87 3.67 5.61
N ASN A 103 12.57 3.76 5.90
CA ASN A 103 11.94 4.98 6.42
C ASN A 103 11.80 4.96 7.95
N LYS A 104 12.30 3.94 8.61
CA LYS A 104 12.31 3.80 10.08
C LYS A 104 10.92 3.84 10.68
N VAL A 105 9.98 3.14 10.07
CA VAL A 105 8.63 2.97 10.59
C VAL A 105 8.33 1.49 10.81
N ASN A 106 7.39 1.22 11.72
CA ASN A 106 6.91 -0.13 11.97
C ASN A 106 5.56 -0.32 11.31
N VAL A 107 5.46 -1.34 10.46
CA VAL A 107 4.22 -1.71 9.80
C VAL A 107 4.04 -3.22 9.91
N ASN A 108 2.81 -3.68 9.72
CA ASN A 108 2.50 -5.10 9.66
C ASN A 108 2.02 -5.44 8.25
N ALA A 109 2.93 -5.93 7.42
CA ALA A 109 2.63 -6.22 6.01
C ALA A 109 2.53 -7.72 5.77
N PHE A 110 1.47 -8.15 5.10
CA PHE A 110 1.25 -9.57 4.81
C PHE A 110 0.44 -9.78 3.54
N GLU A 111 0.60 -10.97 2.94
CA GLU A 111 -0.14 -11.32 1.75
C GLU A 111 -1.62 -11.54 2.07
N SER A 112 -2.49 -11.10 1.17
CA SER A 112 -3.92 -11.37 1.27
C SER A 112 -4.56 -11.29 -0.11
N ASN A 113 -5.32 -12.31 -0.47
CA ASN A 113 -6.17 -12.27 -1.65
C ASN A 113 -7.44 -11.51 -1.25
N ILE A 114 -7.48 -10.23 -1.61
CA ILE A 114 -8.48 -9.28 -1.14
C ILE A 114 -8.45 -9.28 0.39
N TYR A 115 -9.48 -9.71 1.09
CA TYR A 115 -9.50 -9.72 2.57
C TYR A 115 -9.33 -11.12 3.16
N SER A 116 -8.87 -12.10 2.37
CA SER A 116 -8.85 -13.51 2.82
C SER A 116 -8.03 -13.75 4.10
N ASN A 117 -7.01 -12.95 4.34
CA ASN A 117 -6.17 -13.06 5.53
C ASN A 117 -6.39 -11.92 6.53
N VAL A 118 -7.44 -11.14 6.33
CA VAL A 118 -7.79 -10.03 7.23
C VAL A 118 -8.86 -10.53 8.20
N SER A 119 -8.54 -10.55 9.48
CA SER A 119 -9.44 -11.11 10.50
C SER A 119 -10.03 -10.06 11.42
N LYS A 120 -9.61 -8.82 11.34
CA LYS A 120 -10.08 -7.78 12.26
C LYS A 120 -10.74 -6.63 11.53
N LYS A 121 -11.31 -5.71 12.31
CA LYS A 121 -11.89 -4.47 11.79
C LYS A 121 -10.95 -3.31 12.01
N TYR A 122 -11.10 -2.29 11.19
CA TYR A 122 -10.25 -1.10 11.19
C TYR A 122 -11.10 0.15 11.27
N ASP A 123 -10.52 1.21 11.80
CA ASP A 123 -11.14 2.54 11.76
C ASP A 123 -11.13 3.10 10.34
N TYR A 124 -10.08 2.81 9.58
CA TYR A 124 -9.92 3.29 8.21
C TYR A 124 -9.38 2.18 7.32
N ILE A 125 -9.93 2.09 6.13
CA ILE A 125 -9.34 1.29 5.04
C ILE A 125 -8.99 2.27 3.93
N VAL A 126 -7.71 2.33 3.58
CA VAL A 126 -7.21 3.26 2.57
C VAL A 126 -6.74 2.45 1.39
N THR A 127 -7.13 2.86 0.20
CA THR A 127 -6.73 2.14 -1.02
C THR A 127 -6.67 3.07 -2.21
N ASN A 128 -5.74 2.76 -3.12
CA ASN A 128 -5.69 3.36 -4.44
C ASN A 128 -5.73 2.19 -5.45
N PRO A 129 -6.92 1.58 -5.66
CA PRO A 129 -7.01 0.40 -6.49
C PRO A 129 -6.75 0.76 -7.95
N PRO A 130 -6.01 -0.09 -8.70
CA PRO A 130 -5.82 0.15 -10.13
C PRO A 130 -7.14 -0.05 -10.87
N ILE A 131 -7.44 0.86 -11.79
CA ILE A 131 -8.68 0.83 -12.57
C ILE A 131 -8.79 -0.45 -13.38
N ARG A 132 -7.66 -1.00 -13.80
CA ARG A 132 -7.61 -2.19 -14.67
C ARG A 132 -8.03 -3.50 -14.02
N VAL A 133 -8.32 -3.53 -12.72
CA VAL A 133 -8.84 -4.76 -12.10
C VAL A 133 -10.27 -5.08 -12.54
N GLY A 134 -10.97 -4.11 -13.14
CA GLY A 134 -12.34 -4.27 -13.61
C GLY A 134 -13.38 -3.99 -12.53
N LYS A 135 -14.59 -3.73 -12.98
CA LYS A 135 -15.68 -3.32 -12.08
C LYS A 135 -16.04 -4.39 -11.05
N LYS A 136 -16.06 -5.66 -11.48
CA LYS A 136 -16.48 -6.76 -10.62
C LYS A 136 -15.55 -6.87 -9.41
N VAL A 137 -14.25 -6.84 -9.64
CA VAL A 137 -13.26 -6.94 -8.58
C VAL A 137 -13.27 -5.67 -7.73
N LEU A 138 -13.38 -4.50 -8.35
CA LEU A 138 -13.44 -3.24 -7.62
C LEU A 138 -14.64 -3.21 -6.68
N TYR A 139 -15.81 -3.63 -7.15
CA TYR A 139 -17.01 -3.69 -6.30
C TYR A 139 -16.84 -4.69 -5.16
N GLN A 140 -16.19 -5.82 -5.41
CA GLN A 140 -15.88 -6.78 -4.35
C GLN A 140 -15.01 -6.15 -3.28
N ILE A 141 -13.95 -5.44 -3.67
CA ILE A 141 -13.05 -4.76 -2.73
C ILE A 141 -13.84 -3.78 -1.85
N LEU A 142 -14.66 -2.94 -2.47
CA LEU A 142 -15.42 -1.92 -1.75
C LEU A 142 -16.53 -2.53 -0.91
N PHE A 143 -17.23 -3.52 -1.43
CA PHE A 143 -18.35 -4.15 -0.74
C PHE A 143 -17.88 -4.93 0.49
N GLU A 144 -16.83 -5.74 0.34
CA GLU A 144 -16.31 -6.53 1.45
C GLU A 144 -15.58 -5.66 2.49
N ALA A 145 -15.15 -4.46 2.13
CA ALA A 145 -14.55 -3.55 3.09
C ALA A 145 -15.46 -3.28 4.28
N LYS A 146 -16.77 -3.26 4.06
CA LYS A 146 -17.75 -3.05 5.14
C LYS A 146 -17.62 -4.06 6.27
N GLN A 147 -17.21 -5.28 5.95
CA GLN A 147 -17.08 -6.34 6.96
C GLN A 147 -15.85 -6.12 7.85
N HIS A 148 -14.96 -5.23 7.44
CA HIS A 148 -13.71 -4.94 8.14
C HIS A 148 -13.63 -3.49 8.65
N LEU A 149 -14.75 -2.82 8.65
CA LEU A 149 -14.85 -1.46 9.21
C LEU A 149 -15.65 -1.40 10.51
#